data_c8a25deb00237f1e75b06937803b581e
#
_entry.id   c8a25deb00237f1e75b06937803b581e
#
_cell.length_a   1.000
_cell.length_b   1.000
_cell.length_c   1.000
_cell.angle_alpha   90.00
_cell.angle_beta   90.00
_cell.angle_gamma   90.00
#
_symmetry.space_group_name_H-M   'P 1'
#
loop_
_entity.id
_entity.type
_entity.pdbx_description
1 polymer ?
#
loop_
_entity_poly.entity_id
_entity_poly.type
_entity_poly.pdbx_seq_one_letter_code
_entity_poly.pdbx_strand_id
1 'polypeptide(L)'
;MAAKKATSKKAAKKSSSKKRLDLEKFLHYFYWVLAIVSVLAAAGVIGFYAGYNQAKEESACVIDEQNKMLVKETKKSHGLQQKIVKLSNKTAKHEFDANAQPPKPVERKVQKHVGKKGKLAIIFDDVSFSGDVKQIKALGFLVTMSFLPPTSRHPNSAKLAAKEPYYMVHLPMEAMNFNSPEKSTLLTSDSKEKIVERIAKVKKLFPKVEFINNHTGSKFTSDAEAMNKLIFALRLEKIGFIDSRTTAETKAEEVMKRYKMPYQTRDIFLDHEDDVEAIKKQIKKAIRIANKYGKCIAICHPHKSTLKALKESTTLFNDVELVRIDKLNKR
;
A
#
# COMPACT_ATOMS: atom_id res chain seq x y z
N MET A 1 52.81 -60.63 87.22
CA MET A 1 52.25 -59.44 86.52
C MET A 1 52.63 -59.32 85.04
N ALA A 2 53.32 -60.24 84.39
CA ALA A 2 53.81 -60.11 82.97
C ALA A 2 52.82 -60.72 81.94
N ALA A 3 51.92 -61.67 82.25
CA ALA A 3 51.02 -62.33 81.29
C ALA A 3 49.81 -61.51 80.83
N LYS A 4 49.32 -60.56 81.67
CA LYS A 4 48.14 -59.67 81.30
C LYS A 4 48.49 -58.54 80.36
N LYS A 5 49.75 -58.12 80.22
CA LYS A 5 50.16 -57.05 79.30
C LYS A 5 50.37 -57.53 77.86
N ALA A 6 50.67 -58.83 77.63
CA ALA A 6 50.87 -59.38 76.28
C ALA A 6 49.53 -59.66 75.53
N THR A 7 48.47 -60.07 76.25
CA THR A 7 47.14 -60.30 75.64
C THR A 7 46.44 -59.01 75.25
N SER A 8 46.62 -57.90 76.00
CA SER A 8 46.03 -56.60 75.68
C SER A 8 46.66 -55.96 74.39
N LYS A 9 47.98 -56.09 74.18
CA LYS A 9 48.66 -55.62 72.97
C LYS A 9 48.25 -56.42 71.71
N LYS A 10 48.01 -57.73 71.82
CA LYS A 10 47.59 -58.59 70.70
C LYS A 10 46.15 -58.31 70.25
N ALA A 11 45.23 -58.02 71.17
CA ALA A 11 43.85 -57.70 70.92
C ALA A 11 43.75 -56.30 70.29
N ALA A 12 44.46 -55.29 70.77
CA ALA A 12 44.47 -53.94 70.19
C ALA A 12 45.09 -53.93 68.76
N LYS A 13 46.11 -54.73 68.50
CA LYS A 13 46.73 -54.83 67.14
C LYS A 13 45.83 -55.56 66.16
N LYS A 14 45.01 -56.54 66.57
CA LYS A 14 44.02 -57.26 65.77
C LYS A 14 42.79 -56.41 65.48
N SER A 15 42.30 -55.53 66.40
CA SER A 15 41.27 -54.56 66.21
C SER A 15 41.63 -53.43 65.25
N SER A 16 42.89 -52.92 65.32
CA SER A 16 43.34 -51.88 64.42
C SER A 16 43.54 -52.39 62.97
N SER A 17 43.97 -53.62 62.81
CA SER A 17 44.15 -54.24 61.50
C SER A 17 42.78 -54.51 60.80
N LYS A 18 41.80 -54.96 61.60
CA LYS A 18 40.43 -55.19 61.08
C LYS A 18 39.73 -53.89 60.67
N LYS A 19 39.83 -52.81 61.42
CA LYS A 19 39.36 -51.47 61.04
C LYS A 19 40.07 -50.93 59.84
N ARG A 20 41.33 -51.20 59.65
CA ARG A 20 42.14 -50.78 58.46
C ARG A 20 41.67 -51.55 57.22
N LEU A 21 41.43 -52.84 57.31
CA LEU A 21 40.93 -53.69 56.20
C LEU A 21 39.49 -53.31 55.81
N ASP A 22 38.64 -52.95 56.77
CA ASP A 22 37.30 -52.49 56.52
C ASP A 22 37.28 -51.11 55.85
N LEU A 23 38.24 -50.23 56.23
CA LEU A 23 38.40 -48.93 55.60
C LEU A 23 38.91 -49.07 54.16
N GLU A 24 39.85 -49.95 53.88
CA GLU A 24 40.41 -50.22 52.55
C GLU A 24 39.31 -50.78 51.63
N LYS A 25 38.46 -51.71 52.08
CA LYS A 25 37.34 -52.23 51.37
C LYS A 25 36.26 -51.10 51.05
N PHE A 26 36.00 -50.27 52.10
CA PHE A 26 35.07 -49.16 51.92
C PHE A 26 35.59 -48.16 50.87
N LEU A 27 36.89 -47.80 50.92
CA LEU A 27 37.50 -46.92 49.92
C LEU A 27 37.43 -47.55 48.52
N HIS A 28 37.66 -48.86 48.40
CA HIS A 28 37.64 -49.57 47.15
C HIS A 28 36.24 -49.50 46.55
N TYR A 29 35.17 -49.80 47.32
CA TYR A 29 33.77 -49.66 46.88
C TYR A 29 33.41 -48.20 46.55
N PHE A 30 33.87 -47.25 47.31
CA PHE A 30 33.65 -45.84 47.10
C PHE A 30 34.22 -45.39 45.76
N TYR A 31 35.49 -45.76 45.45
CA TYR A 31 36.10 -45.45 44.16
C TYR A 31 35.40 -46.11 42.98
N TRP A 32 34.91 -47.35 43.17
CA TRP A 32 34.14 -48.03 42.12
C TRP A 32 32.77 -47.32 41.88
N VAL A 33 32.09 -46.92 42.90
CA VAL A 33 30.86 -46.16 42.76
C VAL A 33 31.13 -44.82 42.08
N LEU A 34 32.21 -44.13 42.50
CA LEU A 34 32.61 -42.85 41.88
C LEU A 34 32.95 -43.02 40.40
N ALA A 35 33.64 -44.08 40.03
CA ALA A 35 33.97 -44.40 38.65
C ALA A 35 32.71 -44.66 37.81
N ILE A 36 31.76 -45.45 38.35
CA ILE A 36 30.49 -45.71 37.67
C ILE A 36 29.68 -44.43 37.48
N VAL A 37 29.58 -43.57 38.51
CA VAL A 37 28.86 -42.28 38.41
C VAL A 37 29.53 -41.39 37.38
N SER A 38 30.87 -41.35 37.33
CA SER A 38 31.59 -40.56 36.34
C SER A 38 31.37 -41.03 34.90
N VAL A 39 31.33 -42.34 34.69
CA VAL A 39 31.02 -42.93 33.36
C VAL A 39 29.57 -42.61 32.96
N LEU A 40 28.59 -42.72 33.85
CA LEU A 40 27.20 -42.37 33.58
C LEU A 40 27.04 -40.88 33.30
N ALA A 41 27.72 -40.02 34.05
CA ALA A 41 27.69 -38.58 33.78
C ALA A 41 28.29 -38.24 32.41
N ALA A 42 29.45 -38.86 32.06
CA ALA A 42 30.04 -38.68 30.74
C ALA A 42 29.14 -39.16 29.60
N ALA A 43 28.51 -40.33 29.76
CA ALA A 43 27.55 -40.85 28.80
C ALA A 43 26.34 -39.93 28.66
N GLY A 44 25.82 -39.35 29.77
CA GLY A 44 24.73 -38.37 29.76
C GLY A 44 25.10 -37.10 28.99
N VAL A 45 26.28 -36.56 29.21
CA VAL A 45 26.79 -35.37 28.49
C VAL A 45 26.93 -35.65 27.00
N ILE A 46 27.51 -36.80 26.64
CA ILE A 46 27.66 -37.17 25.21
C ILE A 46 26.28 -37.35 24.54
N GLY A 47 25.35 -38.04 25.19
CA GLY A 47 24.01 -38.23 24.70
C GLY A 47 23.25 -36.89 24.53
N PHE A 48 23.40 -35.97 25.49
CA PHE A 48 22.81 -34.63 25.40
C PHE A 48 23.39 -33.84 24.22
N TYR A 49 24.70 -33.85 24.05
CA TYR A 49 25.36 -33.16 22.94
C TYR A 49 24.98 -33.75 21.58
N ALA A 50 24.90 -35.05 21.46
CA ALA A 50 24.48 -35.72 20.23
C ALA A 50 23.02 -35.35 19.88
N GLY A 51 22.12 -35.44 20.85
CA GLY A 51 20.70 -35.05 20.64
C GLY A 51 20.51 -33.57 20.34
N TYR A 52 21.28 -32.70 21.01
CA TYR A 52 21.26 -31.26 20.71
C TYR A 52 21.73 -30.93 19.30
N ASN A 53 22.81 -31.53 18.83
CA ASN A 53 23.32 -31.31 17.48
C ASN A 53 22.37 -31.85 16.42
N GLN A 54 21.78 -33.02 16.63
CA GLN A 54 20.77 -33.57 15.73
C GLN A 54 19.54 -32.66 15.64
N ALA A 55 18.98 -32.21 16.77
CA ALA A 55 17.84 -31.28 16.79
C ALA A 55 18.17 -29.93 16.13
N LYS A 56 19.40 -29.46 16.27
CA LYS A 56 19.90 -28.24 15.63
C LYS A 56 19.95 -28.40 14.09
N GLU A 57 20.47 -29.53 13.61
CA GLU A 57 20.51 -29.81 12.14
C GLU A 57 19.12 -29.98 11.55
N GLU A 58 18.21 -30.70 12.22
CA GLU A 58 16.83 -30.86 11.82
C GLU A 58 16.11 -29.50 11.76
N SER A 59 16.28 -28.65 12.79
CA SER A 59 15.72 -27.31 12.82
C SER A 59 16.26 -26.41 11.70
N ALA A 60 17.56 -26.48 11.41
CA ALA A 60 18.19 -25.73 10.32
C ALA A 60 17.65 -26.17 8.95
N CYS A 61 17.42 -27.45 8.75
CA CYS A 61 16.84 -28.00 7.53
C CYS A 61 15.41 -27.51 7.32
N VAL A 62 14.57 -27.55 8.37
CA VAL A 62 13.18 -27.06 8.33
C VAL A 62 13.13 -25.55 8.03
N ILE A 63 14.01 -24.75 8.65
CA ILE A 63 14.11 -23.32 8.40
C ILE A 63 14.52 -23.02 6.95
N ASP A 64 15.47 -23.76 6.41
CA ASP A 64 15.91 -23.59 5.01
C ASP A 64 14.79 -23.94 4.02
N GLU A 65 14.06 -25.02 4.28
CA GLU A 65 12.91 -25.43 3.47
C GLU A 65 11.76 -24.39 3.53
N GLN A 66 11.46 -23.88 4.71
CA GLN A 66 10.49 -22.79 4.88
C GLN A 66 10.92 -21.51 4.17
N ASN A 67 12.20 -21.14 4.24
CA ASN A 67 12.72 -19.98 3.52
C ASN A 67 12.65 -20.15 2.00
N LYS A 68 12.94 -21.35 1.47
CA LYS A 68 12.79 -21.67 0.05
C LYS A 68 11.32 -21.56 -0.41
N MET A 69 10.38 -22.06 0.39
CA MET A 69 8.95 -21.92 0.12
C MET A 69 8.51 -20.45 0.15
N LEU A 70 8.96 -19.68 1.14
CA LEU A 70 8.65 -18.27 1.27
C LEU A 70 9.15 -17.46 0.06
N VAL A 71 10.37 -17.71 -0.39
CA VAL A 71 10.95 -17.08 -1.60
C VAL A 71 10.17 -17.46 -2.85
N LYS A 72 9.73 -18.70 -2.97
CA LYS A 72 8.91 -19.17 -4.10
C LYS A 72 7.52 -18.50 -4.11
N GLU A 73 6.87 -18.41 -2.95
CA GLU A 73 5.59 -17.71 -2.83
C GLU A 73 5.72 -16.21 -3.10
N THR A 74 6.77 -15.58 -2.60
CA THR A 74 7.04 -14.15 -2.84
C THR A 74 7.25 -13.88 -4.34
N LYS A 75 8.00 -14.73 -5.04
CA LYS A 75 8.18 -14.64 -6.50
C LYS A 75 6.86 -14.86 -7.25
N LYS A 76 6.03 -15.81 -6.82
CA LYS A 76 4.71 -16.08 -7.41
C LYS A 76 3.75 -14.92 -7.19
N SER A 77 3.72 -14.36 -5.98
CA SER A 77 2.94 -13.17 -5.63
C SER A 77 3.36 -11.96 -6.45
N HIS A 78 4.67 -11.72 -6.60
CA HIS A 78 5.18 -10.63 -7.42
C HIS A 78 4.84 -10.80 -8.92
N GLY A 79 4.90 -12.02 -9.44
CA GLY A 79 4.50 -12.35 -10.82
C GLY A 79 2.99 -12.16 -11.06
N LEU A 80 2.15 -12.56 -10.09
CA LEU A 80 0.70 -12.31 -10.11
C LEU A 80 0.39 -10.80 -10.03
N GLN A 81 1.10 -10.06 -9.20
CA GLN A 81 0.95 -8.62 -9.07
C GLN A 81 1.31 -7.89 -10.36
N GLN A 82 2.37 -8.30 -11.06
CA GLN A 82 2.71 -7.79 -12.39
C GLN A 82 1.66 -8.13 -13.46
N LYS A 83 1.07 -9.33 -13.42
CA LYS A 83 -0.03 -9.71 -14.32
C LYS A 83 -1.30 -8.89 -14.04
N ILE A 84 -1.63 -8.65 -12.77
CA ILE A 84 -2.76 -7.81 -12.36
C ILE A 84 -2.54 -6.37 -12.84
N VAL A 85 -1.35 -5.80 -12.67
CA VAL A 85 -1.00 -4.47 -13.19
C VAL A 85 -1.13 -4.40 -14.72
N LYS A 86 -0.66 -5.42 -15.45
CA LYS A 86 -0.84 -5.49 -16.90
C LYS A 86 -2.31 -5.60 -17.33
N LEU A 87 -3.11 -6.36 -16.60
CA LEU A 87 -4.55 -6.50 -16.85
C LEU A 87 -5.31 -5.21 -16.49
N SER A 88 -4.99 -4.57 -15.36
CA SER A 88 -5.55 -3.28 -14.96
C SER A 88 -5.24 -2.19 -15.99
N ASN A 89 -3.98 -2.08 -16.44
CA ASN A 89 -3.60 -1.13 -17.48
C ASN A 89 -4.28 -1.41 -18.84
N LYS A 90 -4.61 -2.68 -19.12
CA LYS A 90 -5.35 -3.05 -20.33
C LYS A 90 -6.83 -2.68 -20.21
N THR A 91 -7.37 -2.76 -18.99
CA THR A 91 -8.79 -2.40 -18.69
C THR A 91 -8.99 -0.89 -18.71
N ALA A 92 -8.04 -0.11 -18.18
CA ALA A 92 -8.08 1.35 -18.22
C ALA A 92 -8.07 1.91 -19.65
N LYS A 93 -7.44 1.22 -20.60
CA LYS A 93 -7.45 1.61 -22.03
C LYS A 93 -8.84 1.50 -22.70
N HIS A 94 -9.77 0.73 -22.15
CA HIS A 94 -11.10 0.52 -22.73
C HIS A 94 -12.16 1.50 -22.26
N GLU A 95 -11.83 2.38 -21.32
CA GLU A 95 -12.79 3.31 -20.75
C GLU A 95 -12.93 4.61 -21.56
N PHE A 96 -11.97 4.91 -22.38
CA PHE A 96 -12.09 5.98 -23.35
C PHE A 96 -12.81 5.43 -24.58
N ASP A 97 -14.05 5.84 -24.77
CA ASP A 97 -14.70 5.74 -26.06
C ASP A 97 -13.78 6.46 -27.06
N ALA A 98 -13.08 5.69 -27.90
CA ALA A 98 -12.13 6.24 -28.88
C ALA A 98 -12.81 7.25 -29.85
N ASN A 99 -14.15 7.24 -29.88
CA ASN A 99 -14.98 8.16 -30.67
C ASN A 99 -15.56 9.33 -29.84
N ALA A 100 -15.43 9.32 -28.50
CA ALA A 100 -15.84 10.45 -27.70
C ALA A 100 -14.86 11.60 -27.90
N GLN A 101 -15.28 12.63 -28.60
CA GLN A 101 -14.50 13.88 -28.65
C GLN A 101 -14.22 14.35 -27.23
N PRO A 102 -12.97 14.73 -26.90
CA PRO A 102 -12.65 15.26 -25.58
C PRO A 102 -13.62 16.43 -25.31
N PRO A 103 -14.28 16.44 -24.14
CA PRO A 103 -15.26 17.47 -23.82
C PRO A 103 -14.61 18.84 -23.98
N LYS A 104 -15.33 19.76 -24.62
CA LYS A 104 -14.86 21.14 -24.87
C LYS A 104 -14.34 21.73 -23.55
N PRO A 105 -13.25 22.50 -23.57
CA PRO A 105 -12.76 23.18 -22.37
C PRO A 105 -13.88 24.01 -21.74
N VAL A 106 -13.99 24.02 -20.42
CA VAL A 106 -14.93 24.88 -19.70
C VAL A 106 -14.59 26.33 -20.06
N GLU A 107 -15.57 27.10 -20.51
CA GLU A 107 -15.40 28.51 -20.76
C GLU A 107 -15.01 29.21 -19.45
N ARG A 108 -13.81 29.75 -19.41
CA ARG A 108 -13.27 30.48 -18.25
C ARG A 108 -12.95 31.91 -18.66
N LYS A 109 -13.27 32.85 -17.78
CA LYS A 109 -12.80 34.23 -17.94
C LYS A 109 -11.26 34.24 -17.86
N VAL A 110 -10.62 34.82 -18.86
CA VAL A 110 -9.17 35.05 -18.85
C VAL A 110 -8.83 35.97 -17.67
N GLN A 111 -8.08 35.43 -16.72
CA GLN A 111 -7.56 36.26 -15.62
C GLN A 111 -6.17 36.75 -16.03
N LYS A 112 -6.01 38.07 -16.14
CA LYS A 112 -4.67 38.66 -16.33
C LYS A 112 -3.86 38.47 -15.04
N HIS A 113 -3.05 37.42 -14.99
CA HIS A 113 -2.07 37.23 -13.92
C HIS A 113 -0.78 37.99 -14.28
N VAL A 114 -0.73 39.27 -13.97
CA VAL A 114 0.48 40.06 -14.17
C VAL A 114 1.50 39.61 -13.12
N GLY A 115 2.58 39.00 -13.57
CA GLY A 115 3.76 38.67 -12.74
C GLY A 115 3.67 37.41 -11.86
N LYS A 116 2.58 36.63 -11.88
CA LYS A 116 2.46 35.35 -11.13
C LYS A 116 2.34 34.16 -12.07
N LYS A 117 3.08 33.09 -11.76
CA LYS A 117 2.93 31.80 -12.43
C LYS A 117 1.55 31.20 -12.18
N GLY A 118 0.95 30.58 -13.21
CA GLY A 118 -0.28 29.84 -13.05
C GLY A 118 -0.09 28.61 -12.18
N LYS A 119 -1.10 28.21 -11.41
CA LYS A 119 -1.08 27.01 -10.58
C LYS A 119 -1.46 25.76 -11.39
N LEU A 120 -0.64 24.74 -11.35
CA LEU A 120 -0.90 23.45 -11.99
C LEU A 120 -1.02 22.36 -10.93
N ALA A 121 -2.19 21.73 -10.83
CA ALA A 121 -2.40 20.51 -10.05
C ALA A 121 -2.38 19.30 -10.98
N ILE A 122 -1.47 18.35 -10.75
CA ILE A 122 -1.42 17.08 -11.46
C ILE A 122 -1.99 16.01 -10.53
N ILE A 123 -3.03 15.32 -10.98
CA ILE A 123 -3.67 14.22 -10.25
C ILE A 123 -3.33 12.91 -10.94
N PHE A 124 -2.79 11.96 -10.18
CA PHE A 124 -2.60 10.58 -10.62
C PHE A 124 -3.79 9.75 -10.17
N ASP A 125 -4.61 9.33 -11.12
CA ASP A 125 -5.74 8.43 -10.89
C ASP A 125 -5.29 6.96 -10.88
N ASP A 126 -6.17 6.03 -10.52
CA ASP A 126 -5.97 4.58 -10.45
C ASP A 126 -4.84 4.11 -9.52
N VAL A 127 -4.38 4.96 -8.61
CA VAL A 127 -3.31 4.57 -7.67
C VAL A 127 -3.83 3.48 -6.74
N SER A 128 -3.21 2.30 -6.78
CA SER A 128 -3.71 1.15 -6.02
C SER A 128 -2.61 0.22 -5.48
N PHE A 129 -1.40 0.30 -6.01
CA PHE A 129 -0.28 -0.55 -5.63
C PHE A 129 0.90 0.25 -5.07
N SER A 130 1.71 -0.41 -4.23
CA SER A 130 2.92 0.22 -3.68
C SER A 130 3.94 0.62 -4.75
N GLY A 131 3.93 -0.09 -5.87
CA GLY A 131 4.75 0.24 -7.04
C GLY A 131 4.39 1.60 -7.63
N ASP A 132 3.09 1.89 -7.78
CA ASP A 132 2.59 3.17 -8.30
C ASP A 132 3.04 4.31 -7.40
N VAL A 133 2.79 4.19 -6.09
CA VAL A 133 3.20 5.19 -5.08
C VAL A 133 4.70 5.46 -5.15
N LYS A 134 5.53 4.40 -5.21
CA LYS A 134 6.98 4.53 -5.29
C LYS A 134 7.42 5.26 -6.56
N GLN A 135 6.86 4.92 -7.71
CA GLN A 135 7.22 5.51 -9.00
C GLN A 135 6.76 6.98 -9.09
N ILE A 136 5.56 7.29 -8.61
CA ILE A 136 5.04 8.66 -8.56
C ILE A 136 5.92 9.53 -7.65
N LYS A 137 6.30 9.05 -6.47
CA LYS A 137 7.18 9.77 -5.55
C LYS A 137 8.59 9.99 -6.10
N ALA A 138 9.07 9.08 -6.95
CA ALA A 138 10.37 9.20 -7.61
C ALA A 138 10.43 10.31 -8.67
N LEU A 139 9.29 10.93 -9.05
CA LEU A 139 9.25 12.12 -9.89
C LEU A 139 9.88 13.35 -9.21
N GLY A 140 9.82 13.42 -7.87
CA GLY A 140 10.50 14.46 -7.08
C GLY A 140 9.81 15.82 -7.04
N PHE A 141 8.58 15.95 -7.56
CA PHE A 141 7.79 17.17 -7.52
C PHE A 141 6.37 16.94 -6.99
N LEU A 142 5.64 18.02 -6.67
CA LEU A 142 4.32 17.94 -6.06
C LEU A 142 3.27 17.43 -7.06
N VAL A 143 2.58 16.38 -6.64
CA VAL A 143 1.40 15.82 -7.32
C VAL A 143 0.35 15.40 -6.29
N THR A 144 -0.84 15.08 -6.73
CA THR A 144 -1.90 14.49 -5.92
C THR A 144 -2.17 13.08 -6.38
N MET A 145 -2.12 12.11 -5.48
CA MET A 145 -2.50 10.73 -5.76
C MET A 145 -3.97 10.50 -5.41
N SER A 146 -4.72 9.92 -6.34
CA SER A 146 -6.13 9.53 -6.18
C SER A 146 -6.23 8.01 -6.17
N PHE A 147 -6.59 7.45 -4.99
CA PHE A 147 -6.53 6.02 -4.72
C PHE A 147 -7.87 5.35 -4.99
N LEU A 148 -7.85 4.21 -5.68
CA LEU A 148 -9.01 3.33 -5.77
C LEU A 148 -9.36 2.76 -4.40
N PRO A 149 -10.66 2.66 -4.03
CA PRO A 149 -11.08 1.96 -2.82
C PRO A 149 -10.63 0.50 -2.81
N PRO A 150 -10.32 -0.10 -1.64
CA PRO A 150 -9.84 -1.47 -1.56
C PRO A 150 -10.83 -2.48 -2.17
N THR A 151 -10.30 -3.40 -2.97
CA THR A 151 -11.01 -4.57 -3.51
C THR A 151 -10.13 -5.81 -3.38
N SER A 152 -10.63 -6.99 -3.80
CA SER A 152 -9.80 -8.19 -3.85
C SER A 152 -8.58 -8.07 -4.77
N ARG A 153 -8.62 -7.16 -5.76
CA ARG A 153 -7.51 -6.91 -6.70
C ARG A 153 -6.40 -6.07 -6.06
N HIS A 154 -6.77 -5.11 -5.21
CA HIS A 154 -5.86 -4.15 -4.54
C HIS A 154 -6.28 -3.90 -3.09
N PRO A 155 -6.16 -4.93 -2.22
CA PRO A 155 -6.72 -4.89 -0.85
C PRO A 155 -6.04 -3.88 0.07
N ASN A 156 -4.85 -3.40 -0.30
CA ASN A 156 -4.04 -2.52 0.54
C ASN A 156 -4.09 -1.04 0.13
N SER A 157 -4.88 -0.63 -0.86
CA SER A 157 -4.89 0.74 -1.38
C SER A 157 -5.15 1.80 -0.29
N ALA A 158 -6.11 1.57 0.61
CA ALA A 158 -6.37 2.48 1.73
C ALA A 158 -5.21 2.56 2.74
N LYS A 159 -4.50 1.44 2.98
CA LYS A 159 -3.30 1.43 3.84
C LYS A 159 -2.13 2.18 3.20
N LEU A 160 -2.04 2.16 1.87
CA LEU A 160 -1.05 2.94 1.14
C LEU A 160 -1.38 4.44 1.23
N ALA A 161 -2.62 4.81 0.97
CA ALA A 161 -3.09 6.19 1.09
C ALA A 161 -2.88 6.78 2.49
N ALA A 162 -3.12 5.99 3.55
CA ALA A 162 -2.95 6.43 4.94
C ALA A 162 -1.52 6.88 5.28
N LYS A 163 -0.50 6.38 4.55
CA LYS A 163 0.91 6.75 4.70
C LYS A 163 1.27 8.07 4.00
N GLU A 164 0.40 8.55 3.12
CA GLU A 164 0.64 9.78 2.39
C GLU A 164 0.13 11.00 3.20
N PRO A 165 0.83 12.14 3.11
CA PRO A 165 0.41 13.35 3.82
C PRO A 165 -0.91 13.91 3.29
N TYR A 166 -1.19 13.68 2.02
CA TYR A 166 -2.41 14.08 1.32
C TYR A 166 -2.74 13.11 0.18
N TYR A 167 -4.02 12.86 -0.02
CA TYR A 167 -4.52 12.01 -1.09
C TYR A 167 -5.98 12.32 -1.43
N MET A 168 -6.42 11.85 -2.58
CA MET A 168 -7.83 11.79 -3.01
C MET A 168 -8.29 10.33 -3.09
N VAL A 169 -9.60 10.14 -3.26
CA VAL A 169 -10.18 8.83 -3.58
C VAL A 169 -10.77 8.86 -4.98
N HIS A 170 -10.35 7.93 -5.81
CA HIS A 170 -10.85 7.68 -7.15
C HIS A 170 -12.03 6.71 -7.06
N LEU A 171 -13.25 7.26 -7.06
CA LEU A 171 -14.46 6.50 -6.72
C LEU A 171 -15.10 5.88 -7.96
N PRO A 172 -15.21 4.53 -8.03
CA PRO A 172 -15.84 3.86 -9.15
C PRO A 172 -17.32 4.21 -9.30
N MET A 173 -17.69 4.64 -10.51
CA MET A 173 -19.06 5.04 -10.91
C MET A 173 -19.42 4.41 -12.24
N GLU A 174 -20.71 4.21 -12.49
CA GLU A 174 -21.23 3.53 -13.67
C GLU A 174 -20.88 4.27 -14.96
N ALA A 175 -20.30 3.55 -15.91
CA ALA A 175 -19.97 4.02 -17.25
C ALA A 175 -21.03 3.59 -18.27
N MET A 176 -21.12 4.28 -19.40
CA MET A 176 -22.06 3.92 -20.49
C MET A 176 -21.65 2.62 -21.18
N ASN A 177 -20.37 2.43 -21.46
CA ASN A 177 -19.84 1.37 -22.31
C ASN A 177 -18.68 0.62 -21.66
N PHE A 178 -18.80 0.24 -20.38
CA PHE A 178 -17.72 -0.44 -19.66
C PHE A 178 -18.17 -1.77 -19.08
N ASN A 179 -17.63 -2.88 -19.60
CA ASN A 179 -18.09 -4.24 -19.30
C ASN A 179 -17.43 -4.90 -18.08
N SER A 180 -16.50 -4.24 -17.40
CA SER A 180 -15.76 -4.83 -16.27
C SER A 180 -15.61 -3.85 -15.10
N PRO A 181 -16.73 -3.41 -14.48
CA PRO A 181 -16.69 -2.42 -13.41
C PRO A 181 -15.95 -2.93 -12.17
N GLU A 182 -15.35 -2.02 -11.42
CA GLU A 182 -14.80 -2.31 -10.11
C GLU A 182 -15.90 -2.74 -9.13
N LYS A 183 -15.55 -3.61 -8.17
CA LYS A 183 -16.48 -3.97 -7.10
C LYS A 183 -16.95 -2.74 -6.35
N SER A 184 -18.24 -2.69 -6.05
CA SER A 184 -18.87 -1.55 -5.38
C SER A 184 -18.84 -0.24 -6.19
N THR A 185 -18.85 -0.33 -7.51
CA THR A 185 -19.15 0.78 -8.41
C THR A 185 -20.53 1.35 -8.08
N LEU A 186 -20.64 2.67 -7.97
CA LEU A 186 -21.93 3.34 -7.81
C LEU A 186 -22.72 3.26 -9.11
N LEU A 187 -23.95 2.81 -9.01
CA LEU A 187 -24.88 2.70 -10.13
C LEU A 187 -25.92 3.84 -10.11
N THR A 188 -26.41 4.26 -11.26
CA THR A 188 -27.47 5.24 -11.37
C THR A 188 -28.76 4.77 -10.67
N SER A 189 -29.00 3.44 -10.66
CA SER A 189 -30.11 2.77 -9.97
C SER A 189 -29.96 2.65 -8.45
N ASP A 190 -28.79 2.99 -7.89
CA ASP A 190 -28.58 2.89 -6.44
C ASP A 190 -29.51 3.86 -5.68
N SER A 191 -30.06 3.39 -4.56
CA SER A 191 -30.82 4.23 -3.65
C SER A 191 -29.95 5.29 -3.00
N LYS A 192 -30.57 6.34 -2.48
CA LYS A 192 -29.87 7.40 -1.74
C LYS A 192 -29.14 6.84 -0.52
N GLU A 193 -29.78 5.95 0.20
CA GLU A 193 -29.25 5.30 1.41
C GLU A 193 -28.00 4.49 1.09
N LYS A 194 -28.04 3.71 -0.01
CA LYS A 194 -26.88 2.92 -0.47
C LYS A 194 -25.70 3.81 -0.84
N ILE A 195 -25.95 4.93 -1.50
CA ILE A 195 -24.89 5.89 -1.85
C ILE A 195 -24.32 6.55 -0.58
N VAL A 196 -25.17 6.96 0.37
CA VAL A 196 -24.76 7.53 1.66
C VAL A 196 -23.89 6.53 2.43
N GLU A 197 -24.33 5.27 2.55
CA GLU A 197 -23.56 4.21 3.19
C GLU A 197 -22.20 4.01 2.50
N ARG A 198 -22.18 4.01 1.17
CA ARG A 198 -20.95 3.88 0.38
C ARG A 198 -19.96 5.00 0.67
N ILE A 199 -20.42 6.25 0.73
CA ILE A 199 -19.57 7.42 1.03
C ILE A 199 -19.08 7.39 2.48
N ALA A 200 -19.94 7.06 3.43
CA ALA A 200 -19.54 6.88 4.84
C ALA A 200 -18.46 5.78 4.99
N LYS A 201 -18.61 4.67 4.26
CA LYS A 201 -17.59 3.61 4.22
C LYS A 201 -16.27 4.10 3.61
N VAL A 202 -16.33 4.89 2.55
CA VAL A 202 -15.13 5.51 1.97
C VAL A 202 -14.47 6.43 2.99
N LYS A 203 -15.23 7.29 3.68
CA LYS A 203 -14.69 8.17 4.73
C LYS A 203 -14.02 7.40 5.87
N LYS A 204 -14.61 6.26 6.28
CA LYS A 204 -14.01 5.38 7.29
C LYS A 204 -12.70 4.76 6.83
N LEU A 205 -12.59 4.35 5.58
CA LEU A 205 -11.37 3.77 5.00
C LEU A 205 -10.29 4.81 4.72
N PHE A 206 -10.70 6.03 4.39
CA PHE A 206 -9.84 7.15 4.00
C PHE A 206 -10.14 8.38 4.88
N PRO A 207 -9.77 8.38 6.16
CA PRO A 207 -10.23 9.41 7.11
C PRO A 207 -9.75 10.82 6.77
N LYS A 208 -8.61 10.99 6.08
CA LYS A 208 -8.08 12.28 5.66
C LYS A 208 -8.58 12.74 4.28
N VAL A 209 -9.50 12.00 3.62
CA VAL A 209 -9.99 12.37 2.30
C VAL A 209 -10.73 13.72 2.36
N GLU A 210 -10.30 14.64 1.52
CA GLU A 210 -10.94 15.95 1.33
C GLU A 210 -11.67 16.04 -0.01
N PHE A 211 -11.20 15.31 -1.02
CA PHE A 211 -11.79 15.30 -2.36
C PHE A 211 -11.89 13.88 -2.91
N ILE A 212 -12.94 13.69 -3.69
CA ILE A 212 -13.15 12.47 -4.49
C ILE A 212 -13.28 12.91 -5.95
N ASN A 213 -12.77 12.10 -6.87
CA ASN A 213 -13.08 12.20 -8.28
C ASN A 213 -13.62 10.86 -8.82
N ASN A 214 -14.30 10.91 -9.95
CA ASN A 214 -14.91 9.71 -10.52
C ASN A 214 -13.89 8.88 -11.32
N HIS A 215 -13.81 7.58 -10.96
CA HIS A 215 -13.24 6.53 -11.81
C HIS A 215 -14.36 6.08 -12.76
N THR A 216 -14.13 6.16 -14.08
CA THR A 216 -15.20 5.98 -15.05
C THR A 216 -16.36 6.96 -14.83
N GLY A 217 -17.56 6.49 -14.87
CA GLY A 217 -18.72 7.26 -14.43
C GLY A 217 -19.40 8.10 -15.53
N SER A 218 -19.16 7.84 -16.79
CA SER A 218 -19.81 8.59 -17.88
C SER A 218 -21.34 8.53 -17.81
N LYS A 219 -21.93 7.37 -17.46
CA LYS A 219 -23.36 7.23 -17.25
C LYS A 219 -23.80 7.87 -15.93
N PHE A 220 -23.08 7.62 -14.86
CA PHE A 220 -23.45 8.13 -13.54
C PHE A 220 -23.44 9.66 -13.49
N THR A 221 -22.37 10.28 -14.01
CA THR A 221 -22.23 11.75 -13.97
C THR A 221 -23.18 12.47 -14.94
N SER A 222 -23.68 11.81 -15.97
CA SER A 222 -24.72 12.37 -16.87
C SER A 222 -26.13 12.30 -16.29
N ASP A 223 -26.36 11.51 -15.23
CA ASP A 223 -27.62 11.38 -14.53
C ASP A 223 -27.73 12.40 -13.39
N ALA A 224 -28.66 13.34 -13.50
CA ALA A 224 -28.84 14.43 -12.53
C ALA A 224 -29.33 13.91 -11.16
N GLU A 225 -30.12 12.82 -11.13
CA GLU A 225 -30.62 12.25 -9.88
C GLU A 225 -29.53 11.50 -9.15
N ALA A 226 -28.75 10.66 -9.86
CA ALA A 226 -27.61 9.97 -9.30
C ALA A 226 -26.56 10.96 -8.74
N MET A 227 -26.24 12.00 -9.51
CA MET A 227 -25.35 13.07 -9.05
C MET A 227 -25.91 13.82 -7.84
N ASN A 228 -27.23 14.05 -7.78
CA ASN A 228 -27.85 14.68 -6.61
C ASN A 228 -27.71 13.82 -5.34
N LYS A 229 -27.92 12.49 -5.45
CA LYS A 229 -27.71 11.53 -4.35
C LYS A 229 -26.25 11.54 -3.89
N LEU A 230 -25.31 11.53 -4.84
CA LEU A 230 -23.87 11.56 -4.55
C LEU A 230 -23.43 12.86 -3.84
N ILE A 231 -23.76 14.01 -4.42
CA ILE A 231 -23.37 15.31 -3.87
C ILE A 231 -23.98 15.53 -2.48
N PHE A 232 -25.23 15.06 -2.25
CA PHE A 232 -25.81 15.03 -0.92
C PHE A 232 -24.96 14.22 0.06
N ALA A 233 -24.57 12.99 -0.30
CA ALA A 233 -23.76 12.11 0.55
C ALA A 233 -22.37 12.69 0.84
N LEU A 234 -21.72 13.25 -0.18
CA LEU A 234 -20.41 13.89 -0.04
C LEU A 234 -20.45 15.09 0.91
N ARG A 235 -21.54 15.89 0.83
CA ARG A 235 -21.74 17.03 1.73
C ARG A 235 -21.88 16.62 3.18
N LEU A 236 -22.57 15.51 3.47
CA LEU A 236 -22.68 14.98 4.83
C LEU A 236 -21.30 14.67 5.44
N GLU A 237 -20.40 14.12 4.64
CA GLU A 237 -19.04 13.76 5.06
C GLU A 237 -18.01 14.90 4.88
N LYS A 238 -18.45 16.09 4.45
CA LYS A 238 -17.60 17.27 4.16
C LYS A 238 -16.51 16.97 3.12
N ILE A 239 -16.83 16.18 2.10
CA ILE A 239 -15.93 15.80 1.01
C ILE A 239 -16.31 16.60 -0.24
N GLY A 240 -15.31 17.19 -0.90
CA GLY A 240 -15.45 17.85 -2.20
C GLY A 240 -15.47 16.86 -3.34
N PHE A 241 -16.00 17.29 -4.49
CA PHE A 241 -16.00 16.51 -5.72
C PHE A 241 -15.22 17.23 -6.82
N ILE A 242 -14.37 16.47 -7.52
CA ILE A 242 -13.68 16.91 -8.73
C ILE A 242 -14.17 16.05 -9.88
N ASP A 243 -14.80 16.69 -10.84
CA ASP A 243 -15.33 15.99 -11.99
C ASP A 243 -14.20 15.63 -12.98
N SER A 244 -13.91 14.33 -13.13
CA SER A 244 -12.93 13.83 -14.12
C SER A 244 -13.40 14.04 -15.56
N ARG A 245 -14.67 14.46 -15.78
CA ARG A 245 -15.28 14.72 -17.11
C ARG A 245 -15.04 13.58 -18.10
N THR A 246 -15.46 12.40 -17.74
CA THR A 246 -15.47 11.22 -18.62
C THR A 246 -16.55 11.31 -19.69
N THR A 247 -17.48 12.27 -19.58
CA THR A 247 -18.48 12.63 -20.58
C THR A 247 -18.66 14.14 -20.68
N ALA A 248 -19.08 14.62 -21.83
CA ALA A 248 -19.48 16.02 -22.03
C ALA A 248 -20.82 16.34 -21.36
N GLU A 249 -21.66 15.31 -21.13
CA GLU A 249 -23.05 15.41 -20.65
C GLU A 249 -23.14 15.47 -19.11
N THR A 250 -22.01 15.63 -18.43
CA THR A 250 -21.99 15.66 -16.96
C THR A 250 -22.94 16.69 -16.36
N LYS A 251 -23.69 16.28 -15.33
CA LYS A 251 -24.58 17.12 -14.52
C LYS A 251 -23.94 17.62 -13.23
N ALA A 252 -22.64 17.32 -13.04
CA ALA A 252 -21.95 17.65 -11.81
C ALA A 252 -21.99 19.16 -11.50
N GLU A 253 -21.73 20.03 -12.48
CA GLU A 253 -21.75 21.49 -12.29
C GLU A 253 -23.12 21.99 -11.83
N GLU A 254 -24.18 21.59 -12.51
CA GLU A 254 -25.56 21.96 -12.22
C GLU A 254 -25.94 21.54 -10.79
N VAL A 255 -25.65 20.28 -10.43
CA VAL A 255 -26.00 19.74 -9.11
C VAL A 255 -25.19 20.40 -8.01
N MET A 256 -23.86 20.53 -8.17
CA MET A 256 -22.99 21.17 -7.17
C MET A 256 -23.41 22.63 -6.90
N LYS A 257 -23.82 23.35 -7.94
CA LYS A 257 -24.34 24.71 -7.80
C LYS A 257 -25.58 24.76 -6.91
N ARG A 258 -26.52 23.82 -7.03
CA ARG A 258 -27.70 23.70 -6.15
C ARG A 258 -27.32 23.54 -4.68
N TYR A 259 -26.24 22.80 -4.40
CA TYR A 259 -25.70 22.60 -3.05
C TYR A 259 -24.75 23.72 -2.58
N LYS A 260 -24.55 24.77 -3.37
CA LYS A 260 -23.58 25.85 -3.12
C LYS A 260 -22.16 25.33 -2.90
N MET A 261 -21.81 24.22 -3.55
CA MET A 261 -20.46 23.63 -3.54
C MET A 261 -19.66 24.17 -4.74
N PRO A 262 -18.36 24.47 -4.56
CA PRO A 262 -17.53 24.93 -5.67
C PRO A 262 -17.33 23.81 -6.69
N TYR A 263 -17.71 24.05 -7.94
CA TYR A 263 -17.44 23.10 -9.01
C TYR A 263 -15.98 23.15 -9.43
N GLN A 264 -15.34 22.00 -9.43
CA GLN A 264 -14.00 21.78 -9.92
C GLN A 264 -14.03 20.62 -10.91
N THR A 265 -13.29 20.79 -11.99
CA THR A 265 -13.27 19.80 -13.05
C THR A 265 -11.88 19.70 -13.67
N ARG A 266 -11.59 18.55 -14.22
CA ARG A 266 -10.42 18.33 -15.04
C ARG A 266 -10.41 19.28 -16.25
N ASP A 267 -9.27 19.91 -16.47
CA ASP A 267 -9.01 20.71 -17.67
C ASP A 267 -8.44 19.88 -18.81
N ILE A 268 -7.59 18.90 -18.48
CA ILE A 268 -6.88 18.12 -19.47
C ILE A 268 -6.51 16.73 -18.96
N PHE A 269 -6.66 15.71 -19.80
CA PHE A 269 -5.95 14.43 -19.63
C PHE A 269 -4.57 14.52 -20.24
N LEU A 270 -3.54 14.09 -19.51
CA LEU A 270 -2.18 14.10 -20.03
C LEU A 270 -1.90 12.88 -20.90
N ASP A 271 -2.47 11.73 -20.57
CA ASP A 271 -2.17 10.41 -21.13
C ASP A 271 -3.39 9.75 -21.81
N HIS A 272 -4.19 10.56 -22.48
CA HIS A 272 -5.25 10.04 -23.36
C HIS A 272 -4.66 9.10 -24.44
N GLU A 273 -3.51 9.46 -24.99
CA GLU A 273 -2.70 8.62 -25.84
C GLU A 273 -1.50 8.11 -25.04
N ASP A 274 -1.28 6.78 -25.02
CA ASP A 274 -0.18 6.11 -24.31
C ASP A 274 1.16 6.25 -25.10
N ASP A 275 1.52 7.50 -25.42
CA ASP A 275 2.72 7.87 -26.14
C ASP A 275 3.44 9.02 -25.43
N VAL A 276 4.77 8.90 -25.27
CA VAL A 276 5.58 9.87 -24.51
C VAL A 276 5.52 11.27 -25.13
N GLU A 277 5.59 11.39 -26.44
CA GLU A 277 5.60 12.70 -27.12
C GLU A 277 4.20 13.33 -27.13
N ALA A 278 3.13 12.52 -27.28
CA ALA A 278 1.75 12.98 -27.13
C ALA A 278 1.52 13.53 -25.72
N ILE A 279 1.97 12.82 -24.69
CA ILE A 279 1.86 13.25 -23.29
C ILE A 279 2.64 14.54 -23.04
N LYS A 280 3.86 14.69 -23.56
CA LYS A 280 4.63 15.95 -23.47
C LYS A 280 3.90 17.13 -24.12
N LYS A 281 3.20 16.91 -25.23
CA LYS A 281 2.34 17.95 -25.86
C LYS A 281 1.22 18.37 -24.91
N GLN A 282 0.57 17.40 -24.24
CA GLN A 282 -0.50 17.70 -23.27
C GLN A 282 0.05 18.41 -22.01
N ILE A 283 1.25 18.07 -21.53
CA ILE A 283 1.92 18.80 -20.43
C ILE A 283 2.13 20.28 -20.82
N LYS A 284 2.69 20.55 -22.01
CA LYS A 284 2.85 21.92 -22.50
C LYS A 284 1.50 22.67 -22.61
N LYS A 285 0.44 21.98 -22.99
CA LYS A 285 -0.92 22.53 -23.05
C LYS A 285 -1.46 22.82 -21.62
N ALA A 286 -1.23 21.93 -20.64
CA ALA A 286 -1.62 22.15 -19.26
C ALA A 286 -0.95 23.41 -18.67
N ILE A 287 0.35 23.59 -18.93
CA ILE A 287 1.12 24.77 -18.51
C ILE A 287 0.53 26.05 -19.13
N ARG A 288 0.21 26.02 -20.44
CA ARG A 288 -0.43 27.16 -21.11
C ARG A 288 -1.80 27.49 -20.51
N ILE A 289 -2.62 26.46 -20.19
CA ILE A 289 -3.92 26.65 -19.54
C ILE A 289 -3.72 27.28 -18.16
N ALA A 290 -2.80 26.74 -17.35
CA ALA A 290 -2.49 27.29 -16.02
C ALA A 290 -2.12 28.77 -16.09
N ASN A 291 -1.20 29.14 -16.98
CA ASN A 291 -0.75 30.52 -17.12
C ASN A 291 -1.82 31.45 -17.73
N LYS A 292 -2.67 30.93 -18.63
CA LYS A 292 -3.75 31.74 -19.24
C LYS A 292 -4.91 32.01 -18.29
N TYR A 293 -5.30 30.99 -17.49
CA TYR A 293 -6.50 31.05 -16.66
C TYR A 293 -6.21 31.09 -15.15
N GLY A 294 -4.90 31.14 -14.78
CA GLY A 294 -4.43 31.18 -13.40
C GLY A 294 -4.35 29.82 -12.71
N LYS A 295 -5.04 28.81 -13.22
CA LYS A 295 -5.00 27.44 -12.70
C LYS A 295 -5.36 26.41 -13.75
N CYS A 296 -4.85 25.17 -13.55
CA CYS A 296 -5.17 24.01 -14.36
C CYS A 296 -5.20 22.75 -13.49
N ILE A 297 -6.19 21.88 -13.71
CA ILE A 297 -6.26 20.53 -13.17
C ILE A 297 -5.96 19.57 -14.33
N ALA A 298 -4.82 18.89 -14.24
CA ALA A 298 -4.41 17.85 -15.16
C ALA A 298 -4.58 16.48 -14.50
N ILE A 299 -5.16 15.52 -15.20
CA ILE A 299 -5.30 14.14 -14.72
C ILE A 299 -4.44 13.22 -15.59
N CYS A 300 -3.82 12.22 -14.95
CA CYS A 300 -3.06 11.16 -15.60
C CYS A 300 -3.07 9.88 -14.77
N HIS A 301 -2.51 8.81 -15.32
CA HIS A 301 -2.41 7.50 -14.68
C HIS A 301 -0.94 7.07 -14.53
N PRO A 302 -0.61 6.14 -13.61
CA PRO A 302 0.77 5.73 -13.35
C PRO A 302 1.33 4.78 -14.43
N HIS A 303 1.11 5.11 -15.71
CA HIS A 303 1.67 4.38 -16.85
C HIS A 303 3.15 4.70 -17.02
N LYS A 304 3.90 3.75 -17.58
CA LYS A 304 5.35 3.94 -17.81
C LYS A 304 5.64 5.14 -18.73
N SER A 305 4.83 5.31 -19.77
CA SER A 305 4.91 6.44 -20.70
C SER A 305 4.64 7.77 -20.00
N THR A 306 3.61 7.83 -19.13
CA THR A 306 3.25 9.01 -18.34
C THR A 306 4.37 9.40 -17.38
N LEU A 307 4.87 8.45 -16.60
CA LEU A 307 5.98 8.68 -15.68
C LEU A 307 7.26 9.14 -16.40
N LYS A 308 7.56 8.52 -17.55
CA LYS A 308 8.69 8.92 -18.40
C LYS A 308 8.51 10.34 -18.92
N ALA A 309 7.37 10.65 -19.54
CA ALA A 309 7.09 11.97 -20.11
C ALA A 309 7.15 13.07 -19.05
N LEU A 310 6.58 12.84 -17.85
CA LEU A 310 6.61 13.77 -16.72
C LEU A 310 8.04 14.00 -16.22
N LYS A 311 8.83 12.94 -16.09
CA LYS A 311 10.23 13.03 -15.67
C LYS A 311 11.08 13.82 -16.67
N GLU A 312 10.90 13.58 -17.95
CA GLU A 312 11.60 14.29 -19.02
C GLU A 312 11.12 15.74 -19.20
N SER A 313 9.95 16.08 -18.67
CA SER A 313 9.36 17.43 -18.73
C SER A 313 9.59 18.27 -17.47
N THR A 314 10.40 17.81 -16.52
CA THR A 314 10.60 18.47 -15.21
C THR A 314 11.00 19.94 -15.35
N THR A 315 11.85 20.29 -16.32
CA THR A 315 12.29 21.67 -16.58
C THR A 315 11.15 22.59 -17.04
N LEU A 316 10.12 22.05 -17.72
CA LEU A 316 8.96 22.84 -18.17
C LEU A 316 8.10 23.32 -16.99
N PHE A 317 8.15 22.62 -15.84
CA PHE A 317 7.39 23.02 -14.66
C PHE A 317 7.95 24.26 -13.95
N ASN A 318 9.14 24.73 -14.37
CA ASN A 318 9.63 26.03 -13.92
C ASN A 318 8.73 27.20 -14.37
N ASP A 319 7.89 27.01 -15.38
CA ASP A 319 6.98 28.04 -15.90
C ASP A 319 5.65 28.11 -15.15
N VAL A 320 5.39 27.23 -14.18
CA VAL A 320 4.17 27.17 -13.39
C VAL A 320 4.49 26.93 -11.90
N GLU A 321 3.51 27.15 -11.04
CA GLU A 321 3.54 26.71 -9.64
C GLU A 321 2.85 25.34 -9.56
N LEU A 322 3.62 24.25 -9.35
CA LEU A 322 3.06 22.96 -9.06
C LEU A 322 2.45 22.96 -7.65
N VAL A 323 1.19 22.60 -7.56
CA VAL A 323 0.45 22.58 -6.29
C VAL A 323 -0.32 21.26 -6.14
N ARG A 324 -0.55 20.85 -4.90
CA ARG A 324 -1.56 19.83 -4.63
C ARG A 324 -2.95 20.41 -4.85
N ILE A 325 -3.92 19.53 -5.12
CA ILE A 325 -5.29 19.97 -5.43
C ILE A 325 -5.94 20.78 -4.29
N ASP A 326 -5.63 20.49 -3.02
CA ASP A 326 -6.12 21.23 -1.85
C ASP A 326 -5.61 22.68 -1.79
N LYS A 327 -4.52 22.99 -2.49
CA LYS A 327 -3.91 24.32 -2.56
C LYS A 327 -4.29 25.11 -3.82
N LEU A 328 -4.94 24.47 -4.78
CA LEU A 328 -5.24 25.09 -6.08
C LEU A 328 -6.11 26.37 -5.95
N ASN A 329 -7.06 26.38 -5.02
CA ASN A 329 -7.97 27.49 -4.80
C ASN A 329 -7.63 28.37 -3.60
N LYS A 330 -6.58 28.03 -2.83
CA LYS A 330 -6.11 28.88 -1.74
C LYS A 330 -5.26 30.02 -2.32
N ARG A 331 -5.58 31.26 -1.90
CA ARG A 331 -4.81 32.47 -2.27
C ARG A 331 -3.44 32.49 -1.64
#